data_9fa71a8dbc30c7786e1bec7143c1d4f4
#
_entry.id   9fa71a8dbc30c7786e1bec7143c1d4f4
#
_cell.length_a   1.000
_cell.length_b   1.000
_cell.length_c   1.000
_cell.angle_alpha   90.00
_cell.angle_beta   90.00
_cell.angle_gamma   90.00
#
_symmetry.space_group_name_H-M   'P 1'
#
loop_
_entity.id
_entity.type
_entity.pdbx_description
1 polymer ?
#
loop_
_entity_poly.entity_id
_entity_poly.type
_entity_poly.pdbx_seq_one_letter_code
_entity_poly.pdbx_strand_id
1 'polypeptide(L)'
;MIMRRTSNNEILIATDLGTQKMTVAVAEMAEDGSLTLLGVGESASAGVRKAEVTDFGHAQAAARMALAEAERRTQAEITEVYMSLSGTHLCSRNESVRGATLEENDHRVTETTLDELNALASNLPLNRDHAILHELLRGYSLDRGVGSPSPLGVHTEQIEAHYHLVTGKRTKLQSAVQCVADQKIRVKGCTFSGYASGLAVLGEESRKRGTVVVDLGAGVTDVVVWRDGAVVHSAVHGVGGDHLTQDLSIGLEIPYARAEKLKKEMGAVVIEEEDEEAKITLAREISFDGRTFYKEAMVQILQARMAETLTIIRDDLEEQNLWGAVEAEVVFTGGGARMRGLSRLAGEILPRPVRMGRARDFLGEQSDLERPEFSTVLGTLKYAAETERQEARRTQGWRKLQKSFGKMVSAMRFLA
;
A
#
# COMPACT_ATOMS: atom_id res chain seq x y z
N MET A 1 3.00 -19.61 30.26
CA MET A 1 3.06 -18.49 31.23
C MET A 1 2.96 -17.22 30.41
N ILE A 2 1.75 -16.67 30.27
CA ILE A 2 1.48 -15.47 29.45
C ILE A 2 2.10 -14.31 30.24
N MET A 3 3.19 -13.74 29.71
CA MET A 3 3.72 -12.49 30.25
C MET A 3 2.65 -11.40 29.99
N ARG A 4 1.96 -10.99 31.04
CA ARG A 4 1.22 -9.72 31.02
C ARG A 4 2.23 -8.61 30.82
N ARG A 5 2.30 -8.06 29.60
CA ARG A 5 3.08 -6.84 29.33
C ARG A 5 2.49 -5.69 30.14
N THR A 6 3.35 -5.04 30.91
CA THR A 6 3.03 -3.90 31.80
C THR A 6 3.16 -2.54 31.06
N SER A 7 3.26 -2.53 29.73
CA SER A 7 3.27 -1.29 28.94
C SER A 7 1.86 -0.94 28.48
N ASN A 8 1.53 0.34 28.55
CA ASN A 8 0.25 0.92 28.08
C ASN A 8 0.19 1.03 26.53
N ASN A 9 1.05 0.28 25.84
CA ASN A 9 1.25 0.34 24.40
C ASN A 9 0.16 -0.48 23.68
N GLU A 10 -0.33 0.06 22.59
CA GLU A 10 -1.36 -0.56 21.75
C GLU A 10 -0.73 -1.53 20.75
N ILE A 11 -1.34 -2.71 20.57
CA ILE A 11 -0.91 -3.69 19.56
C ILE A 11 -1.69 -3.42 18.28
N LEU A 12 -0.97 -3.15 17.20
CA LEU A 12 -1.50 -3.00 15.86
C LEU A 12 -1.16 -4.23 15.02
N ILE A 13 -2.14 -4.67 14.27
CA ILE A 13 -2.01 -5.85 13.42
C ILE A 13 -2.46 -5.48 12.00
N ALA A 14 -1.60 -5.78 11.04
CA ALA A 14 -1.85 -5.56 9.63
C ALA A 14 -1.79 -6.88 8.86
N THR A 15 -2.60 -7.01 7.82
CA THR A 15 -2.57 -8.16 6.92
C THR A 15 -2.57 -7.72 5.46
N ASP A 16 -1.83 -8.46 4.63
CA ASP A 16 -1.78 -8.28 3.18
C ASP A 16 -2.13 -9.60 2.49
N LEU A 17 -3.12 -9.55 1.60
CA LEU A 17 -3.57 -10.69 0.80
C LEU A 17 -2.88 -10.66 -0.57
N GLY A 18 -1.62 -11.05 -0.61
CA GLY A 18 -0.84 -11.07 -1.84
C GLY A 18 -1.09 -12.31 -2.72
N THR A 19 -0.72 -12.22 -3.99
CA THR A 19 -0.86 -13.32 -4.97
C THR A 19 0.05 -14.51 -4.65
N GLN A 20 1.28 -14.27 -4.19
CA GLN A 20 2.29 -15.31 -3.88
C GLN A 20 2.23 -15.76 -2.43
N LYS A 21 1.97 -14.83 -1.53
CA LYS A 21 1.92 -15.08 -0.10
C LYS A 21 0.93 -14.15 0.58
N MET A 22 0.38 -14.63 1.65
CA MET A 22 -0.33 -13.83 2.64
C MET A 22 0.60 -13.49 3.79
N THR A 23 0.59 -12.25 4.24
CA THR A 23 1.45 -11.78 5.32
C THR A 23 0.62 -11.10 6.40
N VAL A 24 1.05 -11.27 7.66
CA VAL A 24 0.46 -10.63 8.84
C VAL A 24 1.59 -10.05 9.67
N ALA A 25 1.61 -8.74 9.85
CA ALA A 25 2.59 -8.07 10.68
C ALA A 25 1.96 -7.59 11.99
N VAL A 26 2.68 -7.75 13.08
CA VAL A 26 2.28 -7.32 14.42
C VAL A 26 3.29 -6.30 14.92
N ALA A 27 2.83 -5.15 15.36
CA ALA A 27 3.64 -4.11 15.94
C ALA A 27 3.04 -3.56 17.23
N GLU A 28 3.90 -3.04 18.08
CA GLU A 28 3.55 -2.28 19.26
C GLU A 28 3.66 -0.79 18.94
N MET A 29 2.60 -0.02 19.20
CA MET A 29 2.59 1.42 19.05
C MET A 29 2.76 2.08 20.41
N ALA A 30 3.81 2.88 20.57
CA ALA A 30 4.06 3.66 21.76
C ALA A 30 3.18 4.93 21.80
N GLU A 31 3.11 5.60 22.94
CA GLU A 31 2.30 6.82 23.12
C GLU A 31 2.75 7.98 22.19
N ASP A 32 4.04 8.07 21.84
CA ASP A 32 4.57 9.01 20.86
C ASP A 32 4.24 8.59 19.42
N GLY A 33 3.74 7.35 19.25
CA GLY A 33 3.34 6.67 18.05
C GLY A 33 4.47 6.09 17.23
N SER A 34 5.65 5.92 17.82
CA SER A 34 6.66 5.07 17.24
C SER A 34 6.19 3.61 17.19
N LEU A 35 6.56 2.91 16.11
CA LEU A 35 6.17 1.53 15.87
C LEU A 35 7.35 0.59 16.09
N THR A 36 7.16 -0.40 16.94
CA THR A 36 8.13 -1.49 17.15
C THR A 36 7.56 -2.76 16.51
N LEU A 37 8.20 -3.26 15.45
CA LEU A 37 7.82 -4.52 14.81
C LEU A 37 8.12 -5.68 15.76
N LEU A 38 7.10 -6.47 16.08
CA LEU A 38 7.21 -7.66 16.93
C LEU A 38 7.47 -8.92 16.10
N GLY A 39 7.00 -8.95 14.87
CA GLY A 39 7.22 -10.04 13.92
C GLY A 39 6.23 -10.06 12.78
N VAL A 40 6.55 -10.89 11.77
CA VAL A 40 5.72 -11.10 10.59
C VAL A 40 5.44 -12.59 10.43
N GLY A 41 4.16 -12.98 10.39
CA GLY A 41 3.71 -14.30 9.97
C GLY A 41 3.48 -14.32 8.46
N GLU A 42 3.85 -15.39 7.79
CA GLU A 42 3.61 -15.56 6.37
C GLU A 42 3.15 -16.99 6.04
N SER A 43 2.31 -17.11 5.02
CA SER A 43 1.92 -18.38 4.42
C SER A 43 1.92 -18.28 2.89
N ALA A 44 2.14 -19.40 2.19
CA ALA A 44 1.95 -19.43 0.76
C ALA A 44 0.49 -19.10 0.42
N SER A 45 0.28 -18.19 -0.51
CA SER A 45 -1.06 -17.85 -0.97
C SER A 45 -1.57 -18.89 -1.96
N ALA A 46 -2.81 -19.29 -1.77
CA ALA A 46 -3.55 -20.10 -2.73
C ALA A 46 -4.94 -19.47 -2.91
N GLY A 47 -5.51 -19.62 -4.11
CA GLY A 47 -6.82 -19.04 -4.41
C GLY A 47 -6.84 -17.52 -4.62
N VAL A 48 -5.66 -16.88 -4.74
CA VAL A 48 -5.51 -15.46 -5.07
C VAL A 48 -4.73 -15.32 -6.37
N ARG A 49 -5.27 -14.57 -7.33
CA ARG A 49 -4.61 -14.25 -8.59
C ARG A 49 -4.76 -12.75 -8.88
N LYS A 50 -3.68 -12.09 -9.31
CA LYS A 50 -3.66 -10.65 -9.55
C LYS A 50 -4.24 -9.85 -8.37
N ALA A 51 -3.87 -10.25 -7.14
CA ALA A 51 -4.36 -9.71 -5.88
C ALA A 51 -5.89 -9.80 -5.68
N GLU A 52 -6.59 -10.65 -6.44
CA GLU A 52 -8.02 -10.88 -6.33
C GLU A 52 -8.30 -12.33 -5.87
N VAL A 53 -9.28 -12.50 -4.98
CA VAL A 53 -9.74 -13.83 -4.54
C VAL A 53 -10.45 -14.54 -5.69
N THR A 54 -9.91 -15.66 -6.14
CA THR A 54 -10.44 -16.51 -7.21
C THR A 54 -10.95 -17.86 -6.69
N ASP A 55 -10.39 -18.32 -5.56
CA ASP A 55 -10.87 -19.48 -4.82
C ASP A 55 -10.93 -19.11 -3.34
N PHE A 56 -12.14 -18.95 -2.84
CA PHE A 56 -12.39 -18.44 -1.49
C PHE A 56 -11.89 -19.40 -0.40
N GLY A 57 -12.10 -20.71 -0.57
CA GLY A 57 -11.69 -21.70 0.42
C GLY A 57 -10.18 -21.79 0.60
N HIS A 58 -9.43 -21.74 -0.50
CA HIS A 58 -7.98 -21.75 -0.46
C HIS A 58 -7.41 -20.42 0.10
N ALA A 59 -7.98 -19.27 -0.30
CA ALA A 59 -7.58 -17.98 0.22
C ALA A 59 -7.82 -17.86 1.73
N GLN A 60 -8.97 -18.35 2.21
CA GLN A 60 -9.31 -18.39 3.63
C GLN A 60 -8.35 -19.30 4.42
N ALA A 61 -7.97 -20.46 3.86
CA ALA A 61 -7.00 -21.34 4.50
C ALA A 61 -5.62 -20.67 4.62
N ALA A 62 -5.16 -19.99 3.56
CA ALA A 62 -3.91 -19.21 3.59
C ALA A 62 -3.96 -18.12 4.64
N ALA A 63 -5.09 -17.39 4.74
CA ALA A 63 -5.32 -16.36 5.76
C ALA A 63 -5.13 -16.94 7.18
N ARG A 64 -5.80 -18.03 7.46
CA ARG A 64 -5.72 -18.71 8.77
C ARG A 64 -4.28 -19.13 9.10
N MET A 65 -3.54 -19.65 8.13
CA MET A 65 -2.15 -20.07 8.35
C MET A 65 -1.23 -18.89 8.65
N ALA A 66 -1.35 -17.78 7.93
CA ALA A 66 -0.56 -16.58 8.16
C ALA A 66 -0.84 -15.94 9.52
N LEU A 67 -2.12 -15.88 9.91
CA LEU A 67 -2.55 -15.39 11.23
C LEU A 67 -1.99 -16.26 12.35
N ALA A 68 -2.14 -17.58 12.27
CA ALA A 68 -1.60 -18.51 13.27
C ALA A 68 -0.07 -18.42 13.39
N GLU A 69 0.63 -18.24 12.27
CA GLU A 69 2.09 -18.05 12.27
C GLU A 69 2.49 -16.73 12.94
N ALA A 70 1.74 -15.65 12.70
CA ALA A 70 1.97 -14.36 13.37
C ALA A 70 1.75 -14.48 14.89
N GLU A 71 0.64 -15.09 15.33
CA GLU A 71 0.36 -15.36 16.75
C GLU A 71 1.47 -16.20 17.39
N ARG A 72 1.92 -17.25 16.70
CA ARG A 72 3.00 -18.12 17.18
C ARG A 72 4.32 -17.37 17.38
N ARG A 73 4.68 -16.49 16.43
CA ARG A 73 5.94 -15.73 16.47
C ARG A 73 5.93 -14.62 17.51
N THR A 74 4.81 -13.94 17.65
CA THR A 74 4.71 -12.72 18.46
C THR A 74 4.07 -12.94 19.82
N GLN A 75 3.42 -14.09 20.04
CA GLN A 75 2.61 -14.40 21.23
C GLN A 75 1.48 -13.37 21.46
N ALA A 76 1.06 -12.66 20.40
CA ALA A 76 -0.07 -11.75 20.42
C ALA A 76 -1.34 -12.51 20.06
N GLU A 77 -2.47 -12.19 20.71
CA GLU A 77 -3.80 -12.65 20.31
C GLU A 77 -4.33 -11.71 19.22
N ILE A 78 -4.75 -12.26 18.08
CA ILE A 78 -5.25 -11.50 16.94
C ILE A 78 -6.76 -11.51 16.92
N THR A 79 -7.39 -10.41 17.31
CA THR A 79 -8.84 -10.22 17.32
C THR A 79 -9.31 -9.21 16.29
N GLU A 80 -8.43 -8.30 15.88
CA GLU A 80 -8.72 -7.27 14.88
C GLU A 80 -7.48 -6.95 14.05
N VAL A 81 -7.71 -6.53 12.79
CA VAL A 81 -6.64 -6.22 11.83
C VAL A 81 -6.99 -5.02 10.96
N TYR A 82 -5.96 -4.36 10.44
CA TYR A 82 -6.03 -3.52 9.25
C TYR A 82 -5.57 -4.33 8.03
N MET A 83 -6.18 -4.10 6.87
CA MET A 83 -5.96 -4.94 5.69
C MET A 83 -5.58 -4.10 4.47
N SER A 84 -4.50 -4.48 3.77
CA SER A 84 -4.19 -3.93 2.45
C SER A 84 -4.93 -4.70 1.36
N LEU A 85 -5.36 -3.96 0.34
CA LEU A 85 -6.10 -4.46 -0.80
C LEU A 85 -5.49 -3.91 -2.09
N SER A 86 -5.36 -4.77 -3.10
CA SER A 86 -5.01 -4.41 -4.47
C SER A 86 -5.85 -5.21 -5.46
N GLY A 87 -5.58 -5.05 -6.75
CA GLY A 87 -6.22 -5.76 -7.84
C GLY A 87 -6.58 -4.85 -9.00
N THR A 88 -6.68 -5.45 -10.18
CA THR A 88 -6.97 -4.72 -11.43
C THR A 88 -8.37 -4.09 -11.49
N HIS A 89 -9.21 -4.40 -10.52
CA HIS A 89 -10.53 -3.78 -10.35
C HIS A 89 -10.49 -2.42 -9.63
N LEU A 90 -9.34 -2.03 -9.08
CA LEU A 90 -9.17 -0.71 -8.48
C LEU A 90 -9.00 0.35 -9.57
N CYS A 91 -9.65 1.47 -9.37
CA CYS A 91 -9.58 2.65 -10.23
C CYS A 91 -9.34 3.88 -9.36
N SER A 92 -8.61 4.85 -9.89
CA SER A 92 -8.43 6.12 -9.20
C SER A 92 -8.84 7.30 -10.06
N ARG A 93 -9.19 8.40 -9.43
CA ARG A 93 -9.46 9.67 -10.05
C ARG A 93 -9.28 10.83 -9.09
N ASN A 94 -9.00 12.01 -9.64
CA ASN A 94 -8.94 13.24 -8.86
C ASN A 94 -10.28 13.97 -8.96
N GLU A 95 -10.80 14.39 -7.80
CA GLU A 95 -12.08 15.09 -7.69
C GLU A 95 -11.92 16.31 -6.80
N SER A 96 -12.81 17.27 -7.00
CA SER A 96 -12.87 18.49 -6.20
C SER A 96 -14.28 18.72 -5.70
N VAL A 97 -14.41 19.13 -4.46
CA VAL A 97 -15.69 19.51 -3.87
C VAL A 97 -15.62 20.94 -3.35
N ARG A 98 -16.71 21.67 -3.57
CA ARG A 98 -16.84 23.06 -3.10
C ARG A 98 -17.74 23.10 -1.88
N GLY A 99 -17.29 23.82 -0.85
CA GLY A 99 -18.12 24.16 0.30
C GLY A 99 -19.17 25.21 -0.05
N ALA A 100 -20.21 25.30 0.78
CA ALA A 100 -21.16 26.39 0.72
C ALA A 100 -20.45 27.74 1.00
N THR A 101 -21.05 28.84 0.53
CA THR A 101 -20.60 30.19 0.86
C THR A 101 -20.50 30.38 2.36
N LEU A 102 -19.36 30.86 2.83
CA LEU A 102 -19.04 30.95 4.28
C LEU A 102 -19.64 32.20 4.97
N GLU A 103 -20.72 32.78 4.39
CA GLU A 103 -21.36 34.00 4.89
C GLU A 103 -21.79 33.90 6.35
N GLU A 104 -22.27 32.72 6.80
CA GLU A 104 -22.73 32.53 8.16
C GLU A 104 -21.63 32.59 9.23
N ASN A 105 -20.37 32.38 8.85
CA ASN A 105 -19.20 32.34 9.73
C ASN A 105 -18.20 33.52 9.51
N ASP A 106 -18.70 34.67 9.07
CA ASP A 106 -17.85 35.84 8.75
C ASP A 106 -16.73 35.46 7.77
N HIS A 107 -17.06 34.63 6.76
CA HIS A 107 -16.13 34.14 5.74
C HIS A 107 -14.92 33.35 6.29
N ARG A 108 -14.98 32.88 7.53
CA ARG A 108 -13.90 32.13 8.18
C ARG A 108 -14.06 30.63 8.04
N VAL A 109 -13.01 29.96 7.57
CA VAL A 109 -12.96 28.48 7.52
C VAL A 109 -12.90 27.91 8.94
N THR A 110 -13.83 27.06 9.26
CA THR A 110 -13.96 26.36 10.55
C THR A 110 -13.74 24.85 10.40
N GLU A 111 -13.62 24.13 11.52
CA GLU A 111 -13.60 22.66 11.49
C GLU A 111 -14.88 22.09 10.87
N THR A 112 -16.04 22.71 11.15
CA THR A 112 -17.32 22.31 10.56
C THR A 112 -17.30 22.44 9.04
N THR A 113 -16.72 23.52 8.50
CA THR A 113 -16.52 23.70 7.05
C THR A 113 -15.69 22.55 6.44
N LEU A 114 -14.63 22.14 7.11
CA LEU A 114 -13.78 21.06 6.64
C LEU A 114 -14.48 19.69 6.73
N ASP A 115 -15.25 19.45 7.78
CA ASP A 115 -16.06 18.23 7.94
C ASP A 115 -17.17 18.15 6.89
N GLU A 116 -17.81 19.26 6.52
CA GLU A 116 -18.80 19.32 5.42
C GLU A 116 -18.14 18.97 4.06
N LEU A 117 -16.95 19.49 3.78
CA LEU A 117 -16.21 19.15 2.56
C LEU A 117 -15.86 17.66 2.51
N ASN A 118 -15.43 17.08 3.63
CA ASN A 118 -15.18 15.64 3.72
C ASN A 118 -16.45 14.83 3.48
N ALA A 119 -17.59 15.26 4.06
CA ALA A 119 -18.87 14.60 3.85
C ALA A 119 -19.35 14.68 2.39
N LEU A 120 -19.09 15.81 1.71
CA LEU A 120 -19.39 15.95 0.27
C LEU A 120 -18.52 15.01 -0.57
N ALA A 121 -17.23 14.87 -0.23
CA ALA A 121 -16.31 13.96 -0.93
C ALA A 121 -16.78 12.49 -0.82
N SER A 122 -17.22 12.09 0.37
CA SER A 122 -17.72 10.72 0.63
C SER A 122 -19.04 10.41 -0.10
N ASN A 123 -19.76 11.45 -0.55
CA ASN A 123 -21.02 11.32 -1.30
C ASN A 123 -20.86 11.55 -2.81
N LEU A 124 -19.63 11.64 -3.32
CA LEU A 124 -19.40 11.77 -4.76
C LEU A 124 -19.99 10.58 -5.55
N PRO A 125 -20.54 10.82 -6.75
CA PRO A 125 -21.15 9.77 -7.54
C PRO A 125 -20.11 8.72 -7.95
N LEU A 126 -20.44 7.46 -7.73
CA LEU A 126 -19.63 6.29 -8.07
C LEU A 126 -20.35 5.43 -9.12
N ASN A 127 -19.58 4.60 -9.81
CA ASN A 127 -20.16 3.48 -10.54
C ASN A 127 -20.95 2.59 -9.58
N ARG A 128 -22.08 2.05 -10.03
CA ARG A 128 -23.04 1.31 -9.17
C ARG A 128 -22.44 0.12 -8.44
N ASP A 129 -21.43 -0.52 -9.04
CA ASP A 129 -20.75 -1.70 -8.52
C ASP A 129 -19.45 -1.38 -7.73
N HIS A 130 -19.09 -0.09 -7.61
CA HIS A 130 -17.90 0.36 -6.91
C HIS A 130 -18.20 0.83 -5.49
N ALA A 131 -17.16 0.75 -4.65
CA ALA A 131 -17.09 1.36 -3.32
C ALA A 131 -15.80 2.17 -3.21
N ILE A 132 -15.81 3.20 -2.38
CA ILE A 132 -14.61 3.98 -2.05
C ILE A 132 -13.74 3.13 -1.13
N LEU A 133 -12.46 3.05 -1.47
CA LEU A 133 -11.40 2.49 -0.63
C LEU A 133 -10.64 3.61 0.08
N HIS A 134 -10.34 4.72 -0.64
CA HIS A 134 -9.70 5.90 -0.08
C HIS A 134 -10.27 7.20 -0.64
N GLU A 135 -10.29 8.20 0.24
CA GLU A 135 -10.51 9.62 -0.03
C GLU A 135 -9.28 10.38 0.49
N LEU A 136 -8.23 10.45 -0.33
CA LEU A 136 -6.98 11.06 0.07
C LEU A 136 -7.00 12.56 -0.25
N LEU A 137 -7.01 13.40 0.80
CA LEU A 137 -6.96 14.84 0.64
C LEU A 137 -5.63 15.26 0.01
N ARG A 138 -5.72 16.09 -1.05
CA ARG A 138 -4.57 16.67 -1.75
C ARG A 138 -4.26 18.10 -1.34
N GLY A 139 -5.23 18.79 -0.78
CA GLY A 139 -5.14 20.18 -0.37
C GLY A 139 -6.41 20.96 -0.65
N TYR A 140 -6.34 22.27 -0.45
CA TYR A 140 -7.46 23.17 -0.62
C TYR A 140 -7.09 24.32 -1.55
N SER A 141 -8.07 24.85 -2.28
CA SER A 141 -7.97 26.12 -3.00
C SER A 141 -8.92 27.13 -2.39
N LEU A 142 -8.44 28.36 -2.22
CA LEU A 142 -9.18 29.49 -1.68
C LEU A 142 -9.37 30.54 -2.79
N ASP A 143 -10.54 31.14 -2.91
CA ASP A 143 -10.86 32.25 -3.84
C ASP A 143 -10.25 32.10 -5.24
N ARG A 144 -10.47 30.93 -5.88
CA ARG A 144 -10.08 30.62 -7.26
C ARG A 144 -8.58 30.48 -7.56
N GLY A 145 -7.73 30.15 -6.58
CA GLY A 145 -6.38 29.82 -7.01
C GLY A 145 -5.26 29.73 -5.99
N VAL A 146 -5.47 30.13 -4.77
CA VAL A 146 -4.42 30.00 -3.75
C VAL A 146 -4.53 28.66 -3.09
N GLY A 147 -3.56 27.76 -3.37
CA GLY A 147 -3.44 26.48 -2.67
C GLY A 147 -3.09 26.67 -1.19
N SER A 148 -3.78 25.98 -0.29
CA SER A 148 -3.48 25.98 1.14
C SER A 148 -3.46 24.55 1.67
N PRO A 149 -2.39 24.11 2.34
CA PRO A 149 -2.37 22.80 2.98
C PRO A 149 -3.21 22.78 4.28
N SER A 150 -3.45 23.95 4.90
CA SER A 150 -4.24 24.09 6.13
C SER A 150 -4.99 25.42 6.13
N PRO A 151 -6.25 25.43 5.65
CA PRO A 151 -7.04 26.64 5.51
C PRO A 151 -7.75 27.05 6.81
N LEU A 152 -7.68 26.29 7.88
CA LEU A 152 -8.40 26.51 9.14
C LEU A 152 -8.11 27.93 9.69
N GLY A 153 -9.18 28.69 9.94
CA GLY A 153 -9.10 30.07 10.45
C GLY A 153 -8.85 31.13 9.39
N VAL A 154 -8.60 30.77 8.13
CA VAL A 154 -8.42 31.71 7.02
C VAL A 154 -9.79 32.27 6.62
N HIS A 155 -9.84 33.58 6.26
CA HIS A 155 -11.01 34.19 5.68
C HIS A 155 -10.98 34.06 4.16
N THR A 156 -12.07 33.56 3.58
CA THR A 156 -12.24 33.29 2.13
C THR A 156 -13.72 33.30 1.77
N GLU A 157 -14.05 33.74 0.58
CA GLU A 157 -15.44 33.68 0.08
C GLU A 157 -15.81 32.25 -0.36
N GLN A 158 -14.83 31.52 -0.93
CA GLN A 158 -15.02 30.18 -1.45
C GLN A 158 -13.85 29.27 -1.05
N ILE A 159 -14.17 28.05 -0.69
CA ILE A 159 -13.20 26.98 -0.44
C ILE A 159 -13.54 25.74 -1.28
N GLU A 160 -12.51 25.20 -1.90
CA GLU A 160 -12.58 23.94 -2.65
C GLU A 160 -11.56 22.97 -2.10
N ALA A 161 -11.99 21.74 -1.78
CA ALA A 161 -11.11 20.66 -1.33
C ALA A 161 -10.86 19.69 -2.48
N HIS A 162 -9.61 19.29 -2.68
CA HIS A 162 -9.17 18.41 -3.73
C HIS A 162 -8.84 17.03 -3.14
N TYR A 163 -9.38 15.97 -3.75
CA TYR A 163 -9.19 14.60 -3.30
C TYR A 163 -8.63 13.72 -4.40
N HIS A 164 -7.84 12.75 -4.02
CA HIS A 164 -7.54 11.58 -4.82
C HIS A 164 -8.40 10.44 -4.32
N LEU A 165 -9.35 9.99 -5.13
CA LEU A 165 -10.25 8.88 -4.80
C LEU A 165 -9.69 7.59 -5.35
N VAL A 166 -9.62 6.56 -4.51
CA VAL A 166 -9.37 5.18 -4.93
C VAL A 166 -10.64 4.38 -4.70
N THR A 167 -11.16 3.76 -5.75
CA THR A 167 -12.40 2.98 -5.73
C THR A 167 -12.15 1.58 -6.25
N GLY A 168 -12.99 0.63 -5.86
CA GLY A 168 -12.88 -0.73 -6.34
C GLY A 168 -14.23 -1.43 -6.44
N LYS A 169 -14.28 -2.53 -7.20
CA LYS A 169 -15.49 -3.35 -7.28
C LYS A 169 -15.88 -3.88 -5.92
N ARG A 170 -17.07 -3.50 -5.45
CA ARG A 170 -17.60 -3.84 -4.11
C ARG A 170 -17.50 -5.33 -3.81
N THR A 171 -17.88 -6.19 -4.74
CA THR A 171 -17.87 -7.65 -4.55
C THR A 171 -16.44 -8.20 -4.37
N LYS A 172 -15.45 -7.61 -5.07
CA LYS A 172 -14.05 -8.03 -4.93
C LYS A 172 -13.46 -7.59 -3.59
N LEU A 173 -13.71 -6.35 -3.19
CA LEU A 173 -13.31 -5.84 -1.87
C LEU A 173 -13.94 -6.66 -0.76
N GLN A 174 -15.25 -6.94 -0.84
CA GLN A 174 -15.96 -7.76 0.13
C GLN A 174 -15.41 -9.17 0.23
N SER A 175 -15.12 -9.84 -0.90
CA SER A 175 -14.55 -11.19 -0.90
C SER A 175 -13.19 -11.25 -0.21
N ALA A 176 -12.33 -10.24 -0.42
CA ALA A 176 -11.04 -10.18 0.24
C ALA A 176 -11.18 -9.98 1.76
N VAL A 177 -12.03 -9.04 2.18
CA VAL A 177 -12.31 -8.77 3.61
C VAL A 177 -12.91 -10.01 4.28
N GLN A 178 -13.83 -10.69 3.61
CA GLN A 178 -14.53 -11.85 4.16
C GLN A 178 -13.58 -13.03 4.43
N CYS A 179 -12.51 -13.21 3.63
CA CYS A 179 -11.49 -14.25 3.86
C CYS A 179 -10.86 -14.15 5.26
N VAL A 180 -10.72 -12.95 5.79
CA VAL A 180 -10.18 -12.68 7.14
C VAL A 180 -11.30 -12.65 8.18
N ALA A 181 -12.41 -11.98 7.89
CA ALA A 181 -13.53 -11.83 8.83
C ALA A 181 -14.15 -13.18 9.26
N ASP A 182 -14.18 -14.16 8.37
CA ASP A 182 -14.70 -15.51 8.69
C ASP A 182 -13.81 -16.27 9.70
N GLN A 183 -12.60 -15.79 9.98
CA GLN A 183 -11.76 -16.29 11.07
C GLN A 183 -12.16 -15.73 12.45
N LYS A 184 -13.30 -15.03 12.55
CA LYS A 184 -13.77 -14.28 13.73
C LYS A 184 -12.86 -13.10 14.09
N ILE A 185 -12.16 -12.56 13.11
CA ILE A 185 -11.28 -11.40 13.23
C ILE A 185 -11.99 -10.19 12.64
N ARG A 186 -12.02 -9.09 13.38
CA ARG A 186 -12.60 -7.84 12.92
C ARG A 186 -11.62 -7.11 11.99
N VAL A 187 -12.03 -6.80 10.77
CA VAL A 187 -11.29 -5.89 9.89
C VAL A 187 -11.71 -4.45 10.25
N LYS A 188 -10.82 -3.71 10.93
CA LYS A 188 -11.06 -2.32 11.38
C LYS A 188 -11.01 -1.32 10.22
N GLY A 189 -10.14 -1.55 9.26
CA GLY A 189 -9.97 -0.66 8.13
C GLY A 189 -9.22 -1.34 6.98
N CYS A 190 -9.41 -0.78 5.79
CA CYS A 190 -8.72 -1.24 4.59
C CYS A 190 -7.91 -0.12 3.97
N THR A 191 -6.79 -0.46 3.36
CA THR A 191 -5.93 0.48 2.63
C THR A 191 -5.56 -0.08 1.26
N PHE A 192 -5.31 0.80 0.28
CA PHE A 192 -4.74 0.41 -1.00
C PHE A 192 -3.27 -0.01 -0.83
N SER A 193 -2.88 -1.18 -1.37
CA SER A 193 -1.54 -1.75 -1.19
C SER A 193 -0.43 -0.81 -1.64
N GLY A 194 -0.57 -0.16 -2.80
CA GLY A 194 0.41 0.80 -3.29
C GLY A 194 0.57 2.03 -2.38
N TYR A 195 -0.53 2.54 -1.81
CA TYR A 195 -0.49 3.62 -0.83
C TYR A 195 0.23 3.19 0.45
N ALA A 196 -0.10 2.02 0.97
CA ALA A 196 0.56 1.44 2.13
C ALA A 196 2.07 1.26 1.88
N SER A 197 2.47 0.69 0.73
CA SER A 197 3.88 0.55 0.37
C SER A 197 4.61 1.90 0.33
N GLY A 198 3.94 2.95 -0.18
CA GLY A 198 4.45 4.32 -0.13
C GLY A 198 4.68 4.83 1.29
N LEU A 199 3.74 4.59 2.21
CA LEU A 199 3.89 4.94 3.63
C LEU A 199 5.08 4.22 4.28
N ALA A 200 5.36 2.96 3.88
CA ALA A 200 6.48 2.21 4.40
C ALA A 200 7.84 2.77 3.97
N VAL A 201 8.00 3.10 2.67
CA VAL A 201 9.32 3.33 2.07
C VAL A 201 9.69 4.81 1.87
N LEU A 202 8.70 5.73 1.98
CA LEU A 202 8.92 7.16 1.81
C LEU A 202 8.95 7.90 3.14
N GLY A 203 9.98 8.74 3.32
CA GLY A 203 9.97 9.80 4.33
C GLY A 203 9.13 11.01 3.88
N GLU A 204 8.87 11.93 4.80
CA GLU A 204 8.07 13.13 4.54
C GLU A 204 8.64 14.00 3.41
N GLU A 205 9.96 14.17 3.36
CA GLU A 205 10.64 14.96 2.33
C GLU A 205 10.43 14.36 0.93
N SER A 206 10.61 13.04 0.77
CA SER A 206 10.39 12.37 -0.53
C SER A 206 8.94 12.53 -1.00
N ARG A 207 7.98 12.43 -0.08
CA ARG A 207 6.55 12.66 -0.40
C ARG A 207 6.28 14.10 -0.86
N LYS A 208 6.97 15.09 -0.28
CA LYS A 208 6.82 16.51 -0.67
C LYS A 208 7.45 16.83 -2.02
N ARG A 209 8.64 16.29 -2.31
CA ARG A 209 9.39 16.59 -3.52
C ARG A 209 8.89 15.96 -4.82
N GLY A 210 7.89 15.09 -4.75
CA GLY A 210 7.38 14.37 -5.90
C GLY A 210 8.15 13.07 -6.18
N THR A 211 7.59 11.94 -5.75
CA THR A 211 8.19 10.61 -5.85
C THR A 211 7.18 9.61 -6.39
N VAL A 212 7.62 8.74 -7.29
CA VAL A 212 6.85 7.57 -7.72
C VAL A 212 7.24 6.38 -6.84
N VAL A 213 6.28 5.68 -6.29
CA VAL A 213 6.48 4.35 -5.69
C VAL A 213 5.93 3.29 -6.62
N VAL A 214 6.73 2.29 -6.91
CA VAL A 214 6.37 1.12 -7.71
C VAL A 214 6.53 -0.11 -6.84
N ASP A 215 5.41 -0.72 -6.46
CA ASP A 215 5.38 -1.99 -5.75
C ASP A 215 5.25 -3.14 -6.75
N LEU A 216 6.38 -3.80 -7.02
CA LEU A 216 6.46 -4.93 -7.94
C LEU A 216 6.03 -6.21 -7.22
N GLY A 217 4.72 -6.48 -7.22
CA GLY A 217 4.13 -7.71 -6.68
C GLY A 217 4.30 -8.92 -7.60
N ALA A 218 3.71 -10.05 -7.20
CA ALA A 218 3.70 -11.25 -8.02
C ALA A 218 2.64 -11.19 -9.13
N GLY A 219 1.41 -10.80 -8.80
CA GLY A 219 0.30 -10.79 -9.77
C GLY A 219 0.01 -9.41 -10.36
N VAL A 220 0.35 -8.35 -9.66
CA VAL A 220 0.12 -6.95 -10.04
C VAL A 220 1.33 -6.10 -9.69
N THR A 221 1.39 -4.92 -10.31
CA THR A 221 2.30 -3.84 -9.95
C THR A 221 1.47 -2.62 -9.58
N ASP A 222 1.62 -2.16 -8.34
CA ASP A 222 0.95 -0.96 -7.85
C ASP A 222 1.86 0.25 -8.03
N VAL A 223 1.32 1.33 -8.58
CA VAL A 223 2.04 2.60 -8.82
C VAL A 223 1.33 3.71 -8.07
N VAL A 224 2.08 4.50 -7.31
CA VAL A 224 1.54 5.67 -6.60
C VAL A 224 2.49 6.85 -6.76
N VAL A 225 1.95 7.99 -7.17
CA VAL A 225 2.69 9.25 -7.31
C VAL A 225 2.35 10.19 -6.16
N TRP A 226 3.37 10.58 -5.45
CA TRP A 226 3.30 11.56 -4.37
C TRP A 226 3.83 12.91 -4.85
N ARG A 227 3.19 14.01 -4.44
CA ARG A 227 3.64 15.38 -4.62
C ARG A 227 3.06 16.27 -3.52
N ASP A 228 3.85 17.19 -3.03
CA ASP A 228 3.44 18.15 -1.97
C ASP A 228 2.90 17.45 -0.71
N GLY A 229 3.36 16.23 -0.43
CA GLY A 229 2.94 15.39 0.69
C GLY A 229 1.65 14.60 0.44
N ALA A 230 0.99 14.77 -0.70
CA ALA A 230 -0.26 14.09 -1.05
C ALA A 230 -0.11 13.13 -2.23
N VAL A 231 -1.03 12.18 -2.35
CA VAL A 231 -1.13 11.32 -3.53
C VAL A 231 -1.84 12.07 -4.65
N VAL A 232 -1.19 12.14 -5.81
CA VAL A 232 -1.75 12.81 -7.01
C VAL A 232 -2.18 11.84 -8.10
N HIS A 233 -1.68 10.60 -8.05
CA HIS A 233 -2.05 9.52 -8.98
C HIS A 233 -1.82 8.16 -8.33
N SER A 234 -2.64 7.18 -8.69
CA SER A 234 -2.40 5.77 -8.39
C SER A 234 -2.98 4.88 -9.49
N ALA A 235 -2.28 3.77 -9.76
CA ALA A 235 -2.69 2.78 -10.75
C ALA A 235 -2.32 1.37 -10.29
N VAL A 236 -3.03 0.37 -10.82
CA VAL A 236 -2.73 -1.05 -10.65
C VAL A 236 -2.58 -1.68 -12.02
N HIS A 237 -1.37 -2.08 -12.36
CA HIS A 237 -1.08 -2.78 -13.61
C HIS A 237 -1.17 -4.29 -13.39
N GLY A 238 -1.91 -4.99 -14.23
CA GLY A 238 -2.13 -6.44 -14.16
C GLY A 238 -0.91 -7.27 -14.59
N VAL A 239 0.30 -6.77 -14.37
CA VAL A 239 1.59 -7.40 -14.66
C VAL A 239 2.43 -7.47 -13.39
N GLY A 240 3.20 -8.54 -13.22
CA GLY A 240 4.06 -8.74 -12.05
C GLY A 240 4.95 -9.98 -12.20
N GLY A 241 5.52 -10.43 -11.10
CA GLY A 241 6.50 -11.54 -11.05
C GLY A 241 6.03 -12.86 -11.64
N ASP A 242 4.71 -13.12 -11.66
CA ASP A 242 4.15 -14.34 -12.26
C ASP A 242 4.30 -14.36 -13.79
N HIS A 243 4.30 -13.19 -14.43
CA HIS A 243 4.55 -13.08 -15.88
C HIS A 243 6.01 -13.41 -16.20
N LEU A 244 6.95 -12.96 -15.39
CA LEU A 244 8.37 -13.34 -15.49
C LEU A 244 8.54 -14.87 -15.38
N THR A 245 7.85 -15.49 -14.42
CA THR A 245 7.87 -16.95 -14.25
C THR A 245 7.25 -17.68 -15.42
N GLN A 246 6.12 -17.19 -15.93
CA GLN A 246 5.44 -17.77 -17.08
C GLN A 246 6.31 -17.71 -18.32
N ASP A 247 6.96 -16.59 -18.58
CA ASP A 247 7.86 -16.42 -19.74
C ASP A 247 9.08 -17.34 -19.64
N LEU A 248 9.66 -17.48 -18.44
CA LEU A 248 10.73 -18.46 -18.22
C LEU A 248 10.25 -19.90 -18.47
N SER A 249 9.06 -20.25 -17.97
CA SER A 249 8.50 -21.58 -18.15
C SER A 249 8.32 -21.92 -19.62
N ILE A 250 7.81 -20.97 -20.41
CA ILE A 250 7.60 -21.13 -21.86
C ILE A 250 8.94 -21.08 -22.60
N GLY A 251 9.75 -20.04 -22.40
CA GLY A 251 10.97 -19.80 -23.16
C GLY A 251 12.07 -20.86 -22.94
N LEU A 252 12.13 -21.42 -21.72
CA LEU A 252 13.07 -22.49 -21.39
C LEU A 252 12.44 -23.88 -21.47
N GLU A 253 11.12 -23.97 -21.74
CA GLU A 253 10.35 -25.23 -21.77
C GLU A 253 10.52 -26.05 -20.48
N ILE A 254 10.38 -25.41 -19.32
CA ILE A 254 10.51 -26.01 -17.99
C ILE A 254 9.22 -25.86 -17.19
N PRO A 255 8.95 -26.75 -16.22
CA PRO A 255 7.78 -26.62 -15.36
C PRO A 255 7.74 -25.29 -14.62
N TYR A 256 6.55 -24.68 -14.47
CA TYR A 256 6.34 -23.39 -13.81
C TYR A 256 7.01 -23.31 -12.42
N ALA A 257 6.88 -24.35 -11.60
CA ALA A 257 7.50 -24.37 -10.28
C ALA A 257 9.04 -24.29 -10.32
N ARG A 258 9.65 -24.87 -11.36
CA ARG A 258 11.09 -24.78 -11.62
C ARG A 258 11.49 -23.38 -12.08
N ALA A 259 10.69 -22.78 -12.98
CA ALA A 259 10.90 -21.41 -13.45
C ALA A 259 10.83 -20.43 -12.28
N GLU A 260 9.85 -20.59 -11.38
CA GLU A 260 9.71 -19.75 -10.18
C GLU A 260 10.91 -19.87 -9.23
N LYS A 261 11.39 -21.09 -9.01
CA LYS A 261 12.58 -21.34 -8.20
C LYS A 261 13.81 -20.69 -8.82
N LEU A 262 14.04 -20.89 -10.11
CA LEU A 262 15.16 -20.27 -10.84
C LEU A 262 15.12 -18.74 -10.77
N LYS A 263 13.95 -18.15 -11.03
CA LYS A 263 13.75 -16.70 -10.94
C LYS A 263 14.14 -16.18 -9.57
N LYS A 264 13.72 -16.84 -8.47
CA LYS A 264 14.02 -16.42 -7.11
C LYS A 264 15.49 -16.57 -6.72
N GLU A 265 16.13 -17.67 -7.14
CA GLU A 265 17.51 -17.99 -6.74
C GLU A 265 18.57 -17.33 -7.61
N MET A 266 18.32 -17.23 -8.91
CA MET A 266 19.33 -16.83 -9.90
C MET A 266 18.87 -15.69 -10.82
N GLY A 267 17.64 -15.18 -10.70
CA GLY A 267 17.06 -14.19 -11.58
C GLY A 267 17.85 -12.89 -11.63
N ALA A 268 18.08 -12.41 -12.85
CA ALA A 268 18.67 -11.11 -13.15
C ALA A 268 18.03 -10.54 -14.42
N VAL A 269 18.06 -9.21 -14.55
CA VAL A 269 17.52 -8.50 -15.73
C VAL A 269 18.60 -7.71 -16.48
N VAL A 270 19.85 -7.94 -16.12
CA VAL A 270 21.04 -7.42 -16.80
C VAL A 270 22.05 -8.55 -16.88
N ILE A 271 22.65 -8.73 -18.03
CA ILE A 271 23.72 -9.71 -18.26
C ILE A 271 25.01 -9.10 -17.71
N GLU A 272 25.69 -9.84 -16.85
CA GLU A 272 27.03 -9.52 -16.35
C GLU A 272 28.05 -10.45 -17.02
N GLU A 273 29.32 -10.10 -17.03
CA GLU A 273 30.41 -10.90 -17.66
C GLU A 273 30.43 -12.36 -17.15
N GLU A 274 30.12 -12.57 -15.86
CA GLU A 274 30.04 -13.90 -15.25
C GLU A 274 28.82 -14.73 -15.69
N ASP A 275 27.84 -14.09 -16.33
CA ASP A 275 26.63 -14.75 -16.87
C ASP A 275 26.87 -15.28 -18.29
N GLU A 276 27.88 -14.73 -19.00
CA GLU A 276 28.30 -15.17 -20.32
C GLU A 276 28.90 -16.58 -20.23
N GLU A 277 28.50 -17.46 -21.13
CA GLU A 277 28.90 -18.89 -21.16
C GLU A 277 28.50 -19.74 -19.95
N ALA A 278 27.97 -19.16 -18.87
CA ALA A 278 27.47 -19.91 -17.71
C ALA A 278 26.30 -20.79 -18.10
N LYS A 279 26.36 -22.09 -17.71
CA LYS A 279 25.28 -23.04 -17.97
C LYS A 279 24.55 -23.42 -16.70
N ILE A 280 23.22 -23.46 -16.80
CA ILE A 280 22.33 -23.96 -15.75
C ILE A 280 21.84 -25.33 -16.18
N THR A 281 22.02 -26.33 -15.31
CA THR A 281 21.55 -27.69 -15.53
C THR A 281 20.48 -28.03 -14.51
N LEU A 282 19.27 -28.31 -15.00
CA LEU A 282 18.17 -28.83 -14.20
C LEU A 282 18.16 -30.36 -14.28
N ALA A 283 18.20 -31.01 -13.13
CA ALA A 283 18.21 -32.46 -13.04
C ALA A 283 16.88 -33.04 -13.55
N ARG A 284 16.98 -34.29 -14.07
CA ARG A 284 15.83 -35.10 -14.47
C ARG A 284 14.99 -35.45 -13.26
N GLU A 285 13.68 -35.43 -13.43
CA GLU A 285 12.65 -35.93 -12.47
C GLU A 285 11.61 -36.78 -13.18
N ILE A 286 10.68 -37.37 -12.43
CA ILE A 286 9.65 -38.30 -12.96
C ILE A 286 8.83 -37.69 -14.12
N SER A 287 8.55 -36.39 -14.06
CA SER A 287 7.75 -35.63 -15.04
C SER A 287 8.55 -34.62 -15.88
N PHE A 288 9.89 -34.68 -15.83
CA PHE A 288 10.73 -33.72 -16.50
C PHE A 288 12.10 -34.34 -16.84
N ASP A 289 12.46 -34.37 -18.13
CA ASP A 289 13.68 -35.06 -18.62
C ASP A 289 14.99 -34.35 -18.27
N GLY A 290 14.94 -33.26 -17.51
CA GLY A 290 16.08 -32.41 -17.24
C GLY A 290 16.39 -31.50 -18.43
N ARG A 291 17.13 -30.43 -18.18
CA ARG A 291 17.50 -29.48 -19.24
C ARG A 291 18.76 -28.72 -18.89
N THR A 292 19.58 -28.45 -19.90
CA THR A 292 20.74 -27.55 -19.77
C THR A 292 20.56 -26.40 -20.76
N PHE A 293 20.75 -25.18 -20.27
CA PHE A 293 20.68 -23.96 -21.08
C PHE A 293 21.70 -22.93 -20.59
N TYR A 294 21.98 -21.92 -21.41
CA TYR A 294 22.84 -20.82 -21.02
C TYR A 294 22.09 -19.88 -20.05
N LYS A 295 22.78 -19.41 -19.02
CA LYS A 295 22.22 -18.43 -18.05
C LYS A 295 21.80 -17.16 -18.74
N GLU A 296 22.51 -16.73 -19.76
CA GLU A 296 22.18 -15.59 -20.61
C GLU A 296 20.76 -15.68 -21.17
N ALA A 297 20.33 -16.84 -21.68
CA ALA A 297 18.97 -17.01 -22.20
C ALA A 297 17.90 -16.76 -21.14
N MET A 298 18.15 -17.21 -19.91
CA MET A 298 17.26 -16.91 -18.78
C MET A 298 17.20 -15.41 -18.50
N VAL A 299 18.35 -14.73 -18.46
CA VAL A 299 18.46 -13.29 -18.19
C VAL A 299 17.76 -12.50 -19.28
N GLN A 300 17.94 -12.85 -20.56
CA GLN A 300 17.29 -12.16 -21.69
C GLN A 300 15.77 -12.24 -21.61
N ILE A 301 15.20 -13.40 -21.26
CA ILE A 301 13.74 -13.57 -21.08
C ILE A 301 13.24 -12.67 -19.93
N LEU A 302 13.93 -12.67 -18.79
CA LEU A 302 13.54 -11.85 -17.64
C LEU A 302 13.69 -10.36 -17.94
N GLN A 303 14.76 -9.97 -18.63
CA GLN A 303 15.01 -8.58 -19.04
C GLN A 303 13.91 -8.07 -19.97
N ALA A 304 13.54 -8.84 -20.99
CA ALA A 304 12.51 -8.44 -21.94
C ALA A 304 11.17 -8.18 -21.23
N ARG A 305 10.73 -9.08 -20.32
CA ARG A 305 9.48 -8.88 -19.58
C ARG A 305 9.57 -7.73 -18.59
N MET A 306 10.69 -7.56 -17.91
CA MET A 306 10.87 -6.45 -16.98
C MET A 306 10.90 -5.11 -17.71
N ALA A 307 11.58 -5.03 -18.85
CA ALA A 307 11.62 -3.84 -19.69
C ALA A 307 10.20 -3.46 -20.18
N GLU A 308 9.39 -4.44 -20.59
CA GLU A 308 7.98 -4.21 -20.94
C GLU A 308 7.20 -3.66 -19.74
N THR A 309 7.35 -4.25 -18.54
CA THR A 309 6.70 -3.78 -17.32
C THR A 309 7.06 -2.34 -16.99
N LEU A 310 8.34 -1.99 -17.08
CA LEU A 310 8.84 -0.63 -16.84
C LEU A 310 8.33 0.36 -17.91
N THR A 311 8.22 -0.10 -19.16
CA THR A 311 7.66 0.70 -20.26
C THR A 311 6.18 1.00 -20.03
N ILE A 312 5.38 0.02 -19.59
CA ILE A 312 3.96 0.23 -19.23
C ILE A 312 3.84 1.30 -18.14
N ILE A 313 4.67 1.25 -17.11
CA ILE A 313 4.66 2.24 -16.03
C ILE A 313 5.08 3.63 -16.55
N ARG A 314 6.14 3.71 -17.36
CA ARG A 314 6.60 4.96 -17.96
C ARG A 314 5.51 5.61 -18.79
N ASP A 315 4.88 4.84 -19.66
CA ASP A 315 3.87 5.32 -20.62
C ASP A 315 2.59 5.76 -19.91
N ASP A 316 2.14 5.03 -18.86
CA ASP A 316 1.01 5.45 -18.02
C ASP A 316 1.27 6.82 -17.37
N LEU A 317 2.45 7.01 -16.77
CA LEU A 317 2.82 8.29 -16.15
C LEU A 317 3.01 9.42 -17.19
N GLU A 318 3.43 9.10 -18.41
CA GLU A 318 3.56 10.05 -19.52
C GLU A 318 2.19 10.48 -20.03
N GLU A 319 1.26 9.54 -20.26
CA GLU A 319 -0.12 9.81 -20.66
C GLU A 319 -0.84 10.72 -19.66
N GLN A 320 -0.58 10.56 -18.38
CA GLN A 320 -1.12 11.40 -17.30
C GLN A 320 -0.34 12.72 -17.11
N ASN A 321 0.71 13.00 -17.89
CA ASN A 321 1.58 14.17 -17.77
C ASN A 321 2.21 14.31 -16.38
N LEU A 322 2.54 13.21 -15.71
CA LEU A 322 2.99 13.20 -14.32
C LEU A 322 4.51 13.35 -14.15
N TRP A 323 5.32 13.13 -15.19
CA TRP A 323 6.78 13.25 -15.09
C TRP A 323 7.24 14.65 -14.69
N GLY A 324 6.47 15.71 -15.02
CA GLY A 324 6.69 17.06 -14.52
C GLY A 324 6.39 17.23 -13.02
N ALA A 325 5.58 16.35 -12.44
CA ALA A 325 5.24 16.34 -11.01
C ALA A 325 6.25 15.54 -10.16
N VAL A 326 7.08 14.71 -10.79
CA VAL A 326 8.09 13.86 -10.15
C VAL A 326 9.44 14.54 -10.25
N GLU A 327 9.83 15.23 -9.19
CA GLU A 327 11.11 15.94 -9.13
C GLU A 327 12.22 15.11 -8.49
N ALA A 328 11.87 14.16 -7.61
CA ALA A 328 12.83 13.40 -6.84
C ALA A 328 13.28 12.11 -7.54
N GLU A 329 12.52 11.05 -7.45
CA GLU A 329 12.97 9.71 -7.76
C GLU A 329 11.82 8.73 -8.03
N VAL A 330 12.16 7.56 -8.58
CA VAL A 330 11.29 6.37 -8.62
C VAL A 330 11.80 5.36 -7.59
N VAL A 331 10.94 4.95 -6.68
CA VAL A 331 11.26 4.01 -5.59
C VAL A 331 10.59 2.68 -5.87
N PHE A 332 11.38 1.64 -6.07
CA PHE A 332 10.89 0.28 -6.24
C PHE A 332 10.83 -0.47 -4.92
N THR A 333 9.75 -1.19 -4.68
CA THR A 333 9.55 -2.08 -3.55
C THR A 333 8.78 -3.34 -3.98
N GLY A 334 8.35 -4.17 -3.03
CA GLY A 334 7.72 -5.46 -3.34
C GLY A 334 8.74 -6.56 -3.66
N GLY A 335 8.25 -7.78 -3.82
CA GLY A 335 9.12 -8.95 -4.07
C GLY A 335 9.93 -8.86 -5.35
N GLY A 336 9.39 -8.22 -6.40
CA GLY A 336 10.06 -8.00 -7.67
C GLY A 336 11.25 -7.04 -7.59
N ALA A 337 11.28 -6.16 -6.59
CA ALA A 337 12.40 -5.24 -6.37
C ALA A 337 13.73 -5.95 -5.99
N ARG A 338 13.66 -7.23 -5.60
CA ARG A 338 14.86 -8.06 -5.35
C ARG A 338 15.57 -8.54 -6.61
N MET A 339 14.98 -8.31 -7.79
CA MET A 339 15.55 -8.76 -9.05
C MET A 339 16.90 -8.06 -9.31
N ARG A 340 17.95 -8.85 -9.49
CA ARG A 340 19.29 -8.32 -9.73
C ARG A 340 19.32 -7.53 -11.05
N GLY A 341 20.00 -6.39 -11.04
CA GLY A 341 20.09 -5.49 -12.20
C GLY A 341 18.87 -4.58 -12.41
N LEU A 342 17.79 -4.69 -11.60
CA LEU A 342 16.60 -3.87 -11.78
C LEU A 342 16.90 -2.36 -11.76
N SER A 343 17.71 -1.90 -10.81
CA SER A 343 18.07 -0.48 -10.70
C SER A 343 18.73 0.06 -11.98
N ARG A 344 19.60 -0.74 -12.61
CA ARG A 344 20.28 -0.37 -13.86
C ARG A 344 19.28 -0.34 -15.01
N LEU A 345 18.52 -1.42 -15.22
CA LEU A 345 17.52 -1.48 -16.30
C LEU A 345 16.46 -0.39 -16.16
N ALA A 346 15.98 -0.14 -14.95
CA ALA A 346 14.99 0.90 -14.69
C ALA A 346 15.57 2.31 -14.93
N GLY A 347 16.84 2.55 -14.58
CA GLY A 347 17.54 3.81 -14.85
C GLY A 347 17.77 4.09 -16.34
N GLU A 348 17.77 3.07 -17.19
CA GLU A 348 17.85 3.20 -18.64
C GLU A 348 16.49 3.53 -19.31
N ILE A 349 15.38 3.10 -18.67
CA ILE A 349 14.02 3.21 -19.25
C ILE A 349 13.26 4.41 -18.69
N LEU A 350 13.41 4.70 -17.39
CA LEU A 350 12.66 5.73 -16.69
C LEU A 350 13.42 7.08 -16.69
N PRO A 351 12.72 8.23 -16.84
CA PRO A 351 13.38 9.53 -16.96
C PRO A 351 13.81 10.14 -15.61
N ARG A 352 13.82 9.37 -14.53
CA ARG A 352 14.14 9.82 -13.17
C ARG A 352 15.09 8.84 -12.47
N PRO A 353 15.88 9.31 -11.49
CA PRO A 353 16.72 8.44 -10.66
C PRO A 353 15.90 7.32 -10.00
N VAL A 354 16.51 6.16 -9.87
CA VAL A 354 15.86 4.95 -9.33
C VAL A 354 16.52 4.53 -8.04
N ARG A 355 15.72 4.16 -7.05
CA ARG A 355 16.16 3.63 -5.77
C ARG A 355 15.32 2.43 -5.34
N MET A 356 15.95 1.48 -4.63
CA MET A 356 15.22 0.40 -3.94
C MET A 356 14.70 0.92 -2.60
N GLY A 357 13.39 0.73 -2.36
CA GLY A 357 12.69 1.12 -1.13
C GLY A 357 12.94 0.10 -0.02
N ARG A 358 13.13 0.60 1.19
CA ARG A 358 13.17 -0.18 2.43
C ARG A 358 12.22 0.45 3.44
N ALA A 359 11.59 -0.37 4.28
CA ALA A 359 10.75 0.13 5.34
C ALA A 359 11.54 1.05 6.28
N ARG A 360 10.92 2.15 6.70
CA ARG A 360 11.54 3.21 7.51
C ARG A 360 10.70 3.47 8.75
N ASP A 361 11.32 4.10 9.75
CA ASP A 361 10.66 4.57 10.96
C ASP A 361 9.96 3.45 11.75
N PHE A 362 10.61 2.29 11.80
CA PHE A 362 10.27 1.17 12.65
C PHE A 362 11.44 0.83 13.56
N LEU A 363 11.13 0.43 14.77
CA LEU A 363 12.02 -0.27 15.68
C LEU A 363 11.74 -1.77 15.60
N GLY A 364 12.67 -2.61 16.05
CA GLY A 364 12.47 -4.06 16.11
C GLY A 364 13.41 -4.87 15.22
N GLU A 365 12.96 -6.04 14.78
CA GLU A 365 13.79 -7.01 14.06
C GLU A 365 14.14 -6.54 12.65
N GLN A 366 15.41 -6.19 12.44
CA GLN A 366 15.90 -5.61 11.18
C GLN A 366 15.77 -6.56 9.99
N SER A 367 15.87 -7.87 10.21
CA SER A 367 15.79 -8.87 9.14
C SER A 367 14.45 -8.81 8.39
N ASP A 368 13.35 -8.58 9.08
CA ASP A 368 12.02 -8.45 8.46
C ASP A 368 11.83 -7.03 7.86
N LEU A 369 12.40 -5.99 8.48
CA LEU A 369 12.30 -4.61 7.99
C LEU A 369 13.07 -4.37 6.67
N GLU A 370 14.13 -5.11 6.42
CA GLU A 370 14.92 -5.01 5.20
C GLU A 370 14.30 -5.72 3.99
N ARG A 371 13.26 -6.51 4.20
CA ARG A 371 12.59 -7.29 3.15
C ARG A 371 11.58 -6.41 2.38
N PRO A 372 11.85 -6.05 1.11
CA PRO A 372 10.96 -5.18 0.34
C PRO A 372 9.58 -5.81 0.10
N GLU A 373 9.49 -7.13 0.12
CA GLU A 373 8.22 -7.85 0.02
C GLU A 373 7.29 -7.70 1.23
N PHE A 374 7.74 -7.05 2.31
CA PHE A 374 6.91 -6.70 3.47
C PHE A 374 6.50 -5.24 3.51
N SER A 375 6.93 -4.42 2.53
CA SER A 375 6.62 -3.00 2.52
C SER A 375 5.12 -2.72 2.62
N THR A 376 4.29 -3.49 1.92
CA THR A 376 2.83 -3.33 1.94
C THR A 376 2.26 -3.55 3.34
N VAL A 377 2.57 -4.68 3.98
CA VAL A 377 2.04 -4.99 5.31
C VAL A 377 2.60 -4.06 6.39
N LEU A 378 3.87 -3.65 6.28
CA LEU A 378 4.48 -2.65 7.17
C LEU A 378 3.86 -1.26 6.97
N GLY A 379 3.60 -0.87 5.74
CA GLY A 379 2.89 0.37 5.45
C GLY A 379 1.44 0.36 5.93
N THR A 380 0.80 -0.81 5.93
CA THR A 380 -0.54 -0.99 6.52
C THR A 380 -0.52 -0.78 8.03
N LEU A 381 0.56 -1.16 8.75
CA LEU A 381 0.75 -0.80 10.16
C LEU A 381 0.87 0.72 10.36
N LYS A 382 1.58 1.44 9.47
CA LYS A 382 1.65 2.92 9.53
C LYS A 382 0.28 3.55 9.28
N TYR A 383 -0.46 3.04 8.30
CA TYR A 383 -1.84 3.47 8.06
C TYR A 383 -2.72 3.23 9.29
N ALA A 384 -2.63 2.06 9.92
CA ALA A 384 -3.34 1.75 11.16
C ALA A 384 -3.01 2.75 12.28
N ALA A 385 -1.72 3.02 12.51
CA ALA A 385 -1.27 3.97 13.52
C ALA A 385 -1.78 5.40 13.26
N GLU A 386 -1.77 5.87 12.01
CA GLU A 386 -2.32 7.17 11.63
C GLU A 386 -3.83 7.23 11.89
N THR A 387 -4.57 6.16 11.55
CA THR A 387 -6.02 6.06 11.74
C THR A 387 -6.39 6.08 13.23
N GLU A 388 -5.74 5.25 14.06
CA GLU A 388 -6.00 5.21 15.50
C GLU A 388 -5.71 6.57 16.17
N ARG A 389 -4.65 7.24 15.76
CA ARG A 389 -4.35 8.60 16.27
C ARG A 389 -5.39 9.63 15.87
N GLN A 390 -5.90 9.58 14.65
CA GLN A 390 -6.97 10.48 14.20
C GLN A 390 -8.25 10.24 14.98
N GLU A 391 -8.65 8.98 15.19
CA GLU A 391 -9.82 8.62 16.00
C GLU A 391 -9.68 9.06 17.46
N ALA A 392 -8.51 8.86 18.05
CA ALA A 392 -8.22 9.30 19.41
C ALA A 392 -8.33 10.84 19.56
N ARG A 393 -7.81 11.61 18.60
CA ARG A 393 -7.92 13.10 18.59
C ARG A 393 -9.38 13.54 18.46
N ARG A 394 -10.17 12.94 17.57
CA ARG A 394 -11.60 13.20 17.39
C ARG A 394 -12.37 12.93 18.71
N THR A 395 -12.14 11.79 19.33
CA THR A 395 -12.77 11.42 20.60
C THR A 395 -12.41 12.38 21.74
N GLN A 396 -11.15 12.82 21.82
CA GLN A 396 -10.71 13.80 22.82
C GLN A 396 -11.34 15.18 22.57
N GLY A 397 -11.46 15.61 21.31
CA GLY A 397 -12.14 16.84 20.92
C GLY A 397 -13.60 16.83 21.38
N TRP A 398 -14.36 15.79 21.10
CA TRP A 398 -15.74 15.61 21.56
C TRP A 398 -15.88 15.61 23.08
N ARG A 399 -14.98 14.94 23.80
CA ARG A 399 -14.99 14.95 25.28
C ARG A 399 -14.70 16.34 25.87
N LYS A 400 -13.81 17.13 25.23
CA LYS A 400 -13.54 18.53 25.64
C LYS A 400 -14.76 19.42 25.40
N LEU A 401 -15.43 19.27 24.25
CA LEU A 401 -16.67 19.99 23.93
C LEU A 401 -17.78 19.65 24.94
N GLN A 402 -18.03 18.38 25.23
CA GLN A 402 -19.02 17.97 26.23
C GLN A 402 -18.71 18.49 27.64
N LYS A 403 -17.43 18.49 28.05
CA LYS A 403 -17.02 19.09 29.33
C LYS A 403 -17.19 20.62 29.34
N SER A 404 -16.95 21.28 28.22
CA SER A 404 -17.19 22.74 28.08
C SER A 404 -18.67 23.08 28.15
N PHE A 405 -19.51 22.32 27.41
CA PHE A 405 -20.99 22.46 27.49
C PHE A 405 -21.52 22.14 28.89
N GLY A 406 -21.03 21.10 29.56
CA GLY A 406 -21.40 20.77 30.91
C GLY A 406 -21.05 21.86 31.92
N LYS A 407 -19.90 22.51 31.77
CA LYS A 407 -19.53 23.68 32.61
C LYS A 407 -20.37 24.90 32.30
N MET A 408 -20.76 25.15 31.06
CA MET A 408 -21.62 26.27 30.68
C MET A 408 -23.05 26.08 31.18
N VAL A 409 -23.60 24.86 31.12
CA VAL A 409 -24.92 24.54 31.68
C VAL A 409 -24.92 24.62 33.21
N SER A 410 -23.81 24.22 33.88
CA SER A 410 -23.68 24.36 35.33
C SER A 410 -23.56 25.81 35.79
N ALA A 411 -22.85 26.65 35.00
CA ALA A 411 -22.72 28.09 35.28
C ALA A 411 -24.07 28.82 35.11
N MET A 412 -24.89 28.44 34.13
CA MET A 412 -26.27 29.01 34.01
C MET A 412 -27.23 28.57 35.11
N ARG A 413 -27.02 27.44 35.77
CA ARG A 413 -27.80 27.00 36.95
C ARG A 413 -27.44 27.73 38.24
N PHE A 414 -26.29 28.43 38.29
CA PHE A 414 -25.90 29.26 39.45
C PHE A 414 -26.34 30.72 39.32
N LEU A 415 -26.90 31.10 38.15
CA LEU A 415 -27.37 32.47 37.87
C LEU A 415 -28.92 32.56 37.79
N ALA A 416 -29.64 31.49 38.05
CA ALA A 416 -31.07 31.40 38.23
C ALA A 416 -31.39 31.00 39.70
#